data_c10a96ba1be02d65a8058ce0a9884a9d
#
_entry.id   c10a96ba1be02d65a8058ce0a9884a9d
#
_cell.length_a   1.000
_cell.length_b   1.000
_cell.length_c   1.000
_cell.angle_alpha   90.00
_cell.angle_beta   90.00
_cell.angle_gamma   90.00
#
_symmetry.space_group_name_H-M   'P 1'
#
loop_
_entity.id
_entity.type
_entity.pdbx_description
1 polymer ?
#
loop_
_entity_poly.entity_id
_entity_poly.type
_entity_poly.pdbx_seq_one_letter_code
_entity_poly.pdbx_strand_id
1 'polypeptide(L)'
;MLIALSTLLCMGSSMIYALLLPNLYSSSAILTLSESENASGGNNSMQANAIANLAGLSINAGSSKDKEIITRMNSFNFFASSIHPLIKMEDLIAVKGWDSENNRIIYDESIYNSELKTWLIPKPSAQDGHALFMKIFQAGLDELTGFIEISIKHQSPFFAKKSLDHVLQSINALYKEETQKRSSASLLFLNERIARTNSSEIKNSLAYLIQKQTQTLMMTEENENYIVTPIETPFVSEKKSEPNRVLIVIISTLIGFVFGVFVGLTVEFYRSEKALSNS
;
A
#
# COMPACT_ATOMS: atom_id res chain seq x y z
N MET A 1 31.80 -33.05 15.23
CA MET A 1 30.63 -33.88 14.94
C MET A 1 29.32 -33.19 15.31
N LEU A 2 29.17 -32.65 16.52
CA LEU A 2 27.95 -31.92 16.97
C LEU A 2 27.60 -30.73 16.10
N ILE A 3 28.59 -29.90 15.70
CA ILE A 3 28.41 -28.74 14.84
C ILE A 3 27.83 -29.15 13.47
N ALA A 4 28.40 -30.17 12.84
CA ALA A 4 27.93 -30.66 11.55
C ALA A 4 26.52 -31.25 11.64
N LEU A 5 26.16 -31.91 12.74
CA LEU A 5 24.85 -32.48 12.96
C LEU A 5 23.78 -31.35 13.13
N SER A 6 24.09 -30.30 13.92
CA SER A 6 23.17 -29.15 14.14
C SER A 6 22.95 -28.37 12.86
N THR A 7 23.98 -28.09 12.07
CA THR A 7 23.86 -27.39 10.78
C THR A 7 23.02 -28.18 9.78
N LEU A 8 23.21 -29.48 9.68
CA LEU A 8 22.48 -30.34 8.75
C LEU A 8 21.00 -30.47 9.15
N LEU A 9 20.72 -30.53 10.46
CA LEU A 9 19.35 -30.56 10.99
C LEU A 9 18.61 -29.24 10.73
N CYS A 10 19.28 -28.10 10.96
CA CYS A 10 18.69 -26.78 10.65
C CYS A 10 18.47 -26.58 9.14
N MET A 11 19.39 -27.01 8.31
CA MET A 11 19.25 -26.98 6.85
C MET A 11 18.06 -27.82 6.38
N GLY A 12 17.94 -29.07 6.87
CA GLY A 12 16.83 -29.96 6.49
C GLY A 12 15.46 -29.43 6.92
N SER A 13 15.33 -28.94 8.16
CA SER A 13 14.09 -28.36 8.68
C SER A 13 13.71 -27.10 7.94
N SER A 14 14.66 -26.22 7.61
CA SER A 14 14.39 -25.00 6.86
C SER A 14 13.99 -25.27 5.41
N MET A 15 14.55 -26.31 4.80
CA MET A 15 14.16 -26.72 3.44
C MET A 15 12.70 -27.18 3.39
N ILE A 16 12.28 -28.02 4.36
CA ILE A 16 10.88 -28.46 4.48
C ILE A 16 9.96 -27.25 4.72
N TYR A 17 10.32 -26.37 5.65
CA TYR A 17 9.56 -25.15 5.93
C TYR A 17 9.43 -24.26 4.70
N ALA A 18 10.51 -24.00 3.97
CA ALA A 18 10.51 -23.18 2.77
C ALA A 18 9.63 -23.75 1.63
N LEU A 19 9.49 -25.07 1.55
CA LEU A 19 8.63 -25.73 0.56
C LEU A 19 7.14 -25.62 0.93
N LEU A 20 6.80 -25.59 2.21
CA LEU A 20 5.41 -25.46 2.70
C LEU A 20 4.86 -24.03 2.58
N LEU A 21 5.71 -23.02 2.46
CA LEU A 21 5.27 -21.64 2.33
C LEU A 21 4.57 -21.41 0.97
N PRO A 22 3.42 -20.71 0.95
CA PRO A 22 2.71 -20.39 -0.28
C PRO A 22 3.52 -19.40 -1.15
N ASN A 23 3.39 -19.54 -2.46
CA ASN A 23 3.98 -18.58 -3.39
C ASN A 23 3.13 -17.30 -3.39
N LEU A 24 3.78 -16.17 -3.30
CA LEU A 24 3.15 -14.84 -3.42
C LEU A 24 3.65 -14.13 -4.68
N TYR A 25 2.74 -13.44 -5.34
CA TYR A 25 3.00 -12.62 -6.52
C TYR A 25 2.76 -11.16 -6.15
N SER A 26 3.64 -10.26 -6.60
CA SER A 26 3.51 -8.83 -6.34
C SER A 26 3.04 -8.12 -7.60
N SER A 27 1.99 -7.31 -7.48
CA SER A 27 1.68 -6.27 -8.45
C SER A 27 2.08 -4.93 -7.84
N SER A 28 2.76 -4.08 -8.61
CA SER A 28 3.21 -2.76 -8.18
C SER A 28 2.82 -1.69 -9.18
N ALA A 29 2.76 -0.45 -8.72
CA ALA A 29 2.59 0.73 -9.52
C ALA A 29 3.41 1.88 -8.95
N ILE A 30 3.93 2.74 -9.82
CA ILE A 30 4.66 3.96 -9.48
C ILE A 30 3.79 5.13 -9.90
N LEU A 31 3.52 6.04 -8.96
CA LEU A 31 2.60 7.15 -9.13
C LEU A 31 3.31 8.49 -8.92
N THR A 32 2.88 9.49 -9.68
CA THR A 32 3.23 10.89 -9.45
C THR A 32 1.97 11.70 -9.16
N LEU A 33 2.12 12.85 -8.51
CA LEU A 33 1.02 13.81 -8.38
C LEU A 33 0.60 14.30 -9.77
N SER A 34 -0.71 14.39 -10.01
CA SER A 34 -1.24 14.89 -11.26
C SER A 34 -0.94 16.38 -11.45
N GLU A 35 -0.69 16.81 -12.68
CA GLU A 35 -0.45 18.22 -13.03
C GLU A 35 -1.65 19.13 -12.71
N SER A 36 -2.85 18.59 -12.63
CA SER A 36 -4.06 19.33 -12.25
C SER A 36 -3.98 19.90 -10.83
N GLU A 37 -3.32 19.23 -9.90
CA GLU A 37 -3.04 19.77 -8.56
C GLU A 37 -1.90 20.79 -8.58
N ASN A 38 -0.87 20.58 -9.40
CA ASN A 38 0.24 21.52 -9.56
C ASN A 38 -0.21 22.86 -10.19
N ALA A 39 -1.15 22.83 -11.13
CA ALA A 39 -1.71 24.04 -11.76
C ALA A 39 -2.60 24.86 -10.81
N SER A 40 -3.26 24.22 -9.85
CA SER A 40 -4.05 24.93 -8.81
C SER A 40 -3.16 25.68 -7.82
N GLY A 41 -1.87 25.26 -7.65
CA GLY A 41 -0.85 25.94 -6.84
C GLY A 41 0.10 26.87 -7.63
N GLY A 42 0.07 26.83 -8.94
CA GLY A 42 1.21 27.04 -9.83
C GLY A 42 1.75 28.46 -10.05
N ASN A 43 1.09 29.55 -9.75
CA ASN A 43 1.70 30.89 -9.95
C ASN A 43 1.81 31.73 -8.67
N ASN A 44 0.97 31.48 -7.67
CA ASN A 44 1.10 32.16 -6.37
C ASN A 44 2.04 31.40 -5.41
N SER A 45 2.36 30.13 -5.69
CA SER A 45 3.23 29.31 -4.84
C SER A 45 4.70 29.79 -4.90
N MET A 46 5.15 30.34 -6.04
CA MET A 46 6.52 30.83 -6.18
C MET A 46 6.75 32.10 -5.34
N GLN A 47 5.77 33.02 -5.33
CA GLN A 47 5.83 34.21 -4.47
C GLN A 47 5.52 33.88 -3.01
N ALA A 48 4.54 33.02 -2.74
CA ALA A 48 4.22 32.57 -1.38
C ALA A 48 5.36 31.73 -0.80
N ASN A 49 5.97 30.84 -1.59
CA ASN A 49 7.14 30.07 -1.18
C ASN A 49 8.39 30.97 -1.01
N ALA A 50 8.57 31.99 -1.84
CA ALA A 50 9.65 32.96 -1.66
C ALA A 50 9.48 33.76 -0.36
N ILE A 51 8.27 34.17 -0.01
CA ILE A 51 7.95 34.88 1.24
C ILE A 51 8.07 33.92 2.44
N ALA A 52 7.62 32.69 2.32
CA ALA A 52 7.75 31.68 3.36
C ALA A 52 9.21 31.28 3.62
N ASN A 53 10.02 31.15 2.56
CA ASN A 53 11.46 30.90 2.67
C ASN A 53 12.21 32.09 3.30
N LEU A 54 11.81 33.32 2.99
CA LEU A 54 12.32 34.53 3.64
C LEU A 54 11.93 34.62 5.12
N ALA A 55 10.77 34.07 5.48
CA ALA A 55 10.30 33.95 6.87
C ALA A 55 10.89 32.74 7.61
N GLY A 56 11.73 31.93 6.98
CA GLY A 56 12.31 30.71 7.56
C GLY A 56 11.33 29.54 7.67
N LEU A 57 10.18 29.63 6.99
CA LEU A 57 9.17 28.59 6.92
C LEU A 57 9.34 27.82 5.59
N SER A 58 10.10 26.73 5.62
CA SER A 58 10.20 25.82 4.46
C SER A 58 8.89 25.03 4.30
N ILE A 59 7.98 25.55 3.47
CA ILE A 59 6.74 24.83 3.13
C ILE A 59 7.07 23.90 1.97
N ASN A 60 7.44 22.65 2.27
CA ASN A 60 7.48 21.55 1.31
C ASN A 60 6.04 21.11 1.02
N ALA A 61 5.31 21.88 0.22
CA ALA A 61 3.91 21.59 -0.10
C ALA A 61 3.73 20.25 -0.84
N GLY A 62 4.70 19.82 -1.66
CA GLY A 62 4.68 18.53 -2.36
C GLY A 62 4.75 17.35 -1.40
N SER A 63 5.75 17.29 -0.52
CA SER A 63 5.92 16.14 0.40
C SER A 63 4.81 15.99 1.44
N SER A 64 4.02 17.04 1.67
CA SER A 64 2.85 17.02 2.55
C SER A 64 1.66 16.33 1.88
N LYS A 65 1.45 16.55 0.58
CA LYS A 65 0.32 15.98 -0.17
C LYS A 65 0.51 14.49 -0.45
N ASP A 66 1.73 14.09 -0.81
CA ASP A 66 2.08 12.68 -1.01
C ASP A 66 1.81 11.86 0.26
N LYS A 67 2.25 12.38 1.41
CA LYS A 67 2.01 11.75 2.72
C LYS A 67 0.52 11.69 3.07
N GLU A 68 -0.25 12.73 2.74
CA GLU A 68 -1.70 12.73 2.93
C GLU A 68 -2.36 11.60 2.10
N ILE A 69 -2.00 11.49 0.82
CA ILE A 69 -2.53 10.46 -0.09
C ILE A 69 -2.20 9.06 0.42
N ILE A 70 -0.94 8.81 0.78
CA ILE A 70 -0.48 7.54 1.35
C ILE A 70 -1.24 7.22 2.65
N THR A 71 -1.38 8.19 3.54
CA THR A 71 -2.11 8.01 4.80
C THR A 71 -3.59 7.68 4.54
N ARG A 72 -4.20 8.33 3.54
CA ARG A 72 -5.58 8.06 3.14
C ARG A 72 -5.74 6.65 2.58
N MET A 73 -4.85 6.22 1.68
CA MET A 73 -4.84 4.85 1.13
C MET A 73 -4.75 3.77 2.23
N ASN A 74 -4.00 4.04 3.30
CA ASN A 74 -3.84 3.13 4.43
C ASN A 74 -4.98 3.23 5.46
N SER A 75 -5.91 4.17 5.32
CA SER A 75 -6.96 4.39 6.31
C SER A 75 -8.09 3.36 6.23
N PHE A 76 -8.65 3.01 7.38
CA PHE A 76 -9.83 2.14 7.47
C PHE A 76 -11.03 2.72 6.70
N ASN A 77 -11.25 4.03 6.78
CA ASN A 77 -12.38 4.68 6.11
C ASN A 77 -12.30 4.51 4.58
N PHE A 78 -11.12 4.70 3.99
CA PHE A 78 -10.91 4.49 2.57
C PHE A 78 -11.15 3.03 2.18
N PHE A 79 -10.60 2.08 2.95
CA PHE A 79 -10.85 0.67 2.70
C PHE A 79 -12.35 0.34 2.77
N ALA A 80 -13.02 0.72 3.85
CA ALA A 80 -14.42 0.36 4.10
C ALA A 80 -15.40 0.98 3.08
N SER A 81 -15.17 2.24 2.67
CA SER A 81 -16.06 2.93 1.74
C SER A 81 -15.76 2.65 0.26
N SER A 82 -14.50 2.44 -0.10
CA SER A 82 -14.08 2.47 -1.50
C SER A 82 -13.51 1.15 -1.99
N ILE A 83 -12.84 0.37 -1.14
CA ILE A 83 -12.19 -0.88 -1.55
C ILE A 83 -13.04 -2.10 -1.22
N HIS A 84 -13.57 -2.19 0.01
CA HIS A 84 -14.38 -3.32 0.46
C HIS A 84 -15.56 -3.66 -0.47
N PRO A 85 -16.30 -2.70 -1.06
CA PRO A 85 -17.38 -3.02 -2.01
C PRO A 85 -16.90 -3.59 -3.35
N LEU A 86 -15.64 -3.37 -3.73
CA LEU A 86 -15.07 -3.73 -5.04
C LEU A 86 -14.33 -5.07 -5.03
N ILE A 87 -13.88 -5.52 -3.86
CA ILE A 87 -13.16 -6.79 -3.71
C ILE A 87 -14.04 -7.85 -3.06
N LYS A 88 -13.84 -9.09 -3.47
CA LYS A 88 -14.48 -10.23 -2.82
C LYS A 88 -13.71 -10.58 -1.56
N MET A 89 -14.41 -10.60 -0.42
CA MET A 89 -13.77 -10.88 0.87
C MET A 89 -13.25 -12.32 0.97
N GLU A 90 -13.89 -13.27 0.28
CA GLU A 90 -13.40 -14.64 0.18
C GLU A 90 -12.07 -14.74 -0.56
N ASP A 91 -11.85 -13.90 -1.58
CA ASP A 91 -10.59 -13.84 -2.32
C ASP A 91 -9.45 -13.22 -1.49
N LEU A 92 -9.76 -12.50 -0.41
CA LEU A 92 -8.79 -11.91 0.51
C LEU A 92 -8.52 -12.80 1.72
N ILE A 93 -9.57 -13.41 2.31
CA ILE A 93 -9.51 -14.03 3.64
C ILE A 93 -9.37 -15.55 3.56
N ALA A 94 -10.08 -16.19 2.62
CA ALA A 94 -10.19 -17.65 2.57
C ALA A 94 -9.26 -18.29 1.54
N VAL A 95 -8.17 -17.64 1.18
CA VAL A 95 -7.25 -18.14 0.15
C VAL A 95 -6.28 -19.16 0.74
N LYS A 96 -6.27 -20.35 0.16
CA LYS A 96 -5.30 -21.42 0.44
C LYS A 96 -4.22 -21.54 -0.65
N GLY A 97 -4.57 -21.20 -1.90
CA GLY A 97 -3.66 -21.32 -3.03
C GLY A 97 -4.21 -20.67 -4.29
N TRP A 98 -3.44 -20.74 -5.36
CA TRP A 98 -3.82 -20.33 -6.69
C TRP A 98 -3.44 -21.37 -7.73
N ASP A 99 -4.41 -21.76 -8.55
CA ASP A 99 -4.22 -22.64 -9.69
C ASP A 99 -3.86 -21.78 -10.92
N SER A 100 -2.62 -21.91 -11.37
CA SER A 100 -2.09 -21.14 -12.50
C SER A 100 -2.65 -21.57 -13.85
N GLU A 101 -3.03 -22.84 -14.00
CA GLU A 101 -3.52 -23.38 -15.28
C GLU A 101 -4.95 -22.90 -15.57
N ASN A 102 -5.80 -22.89 -14.54
CA ASN A 102 -7.20 -22.49 -14.66
C ASN A 102 -7.45 -21.05 -14.19
N ASN A 103 -6.43 -20.34 -13.72
CA ASN A 103 -6.51 -19.01 -13.11
C ASN A 103 -7.61 -18.93 -12.04
N ARG A 104 -7.61 -19.90 -11.12
CA ARG A 104 -8.60 -19.98 -10.04
C ARG A 104 -7.95 -19.89 -8.68
N ILE A 105 -8.61 -19.16 -7.77
CA ILE A 105 -8.24 -19.15 -6.36
C ILE A 105 -8.76 -20.46 -5.75
N ILE A 106 -7.88 -21.15 -5.02
CA ILE A 106 -8.22 -22.33 -4.21
C ILE A 106 -8.53 -21.82 -2.82
N TYR A 107 -9.75 -22.06 -2.35
CA TYR A 107 -10.20 -21.62 -1.04
C TYR A 107 -9.90 -22.63 0.05
N ASP A 108 -9.79 -22.14 1.27
CA ASP A 108 -9.75 -22.98 2.47
C ASP A 108 -11.18 -23.38 2.82
N GLU A 109 -11.50 -24.67 2.55
CA GLU A 109 -12.82 -25.26 2.80
C GLU A 109 -13.20 -25.31 4.29
N SER A 110 -12.28 -25.03 5.21
CA SER A 110 -12.61 -24.85 6.64
C SER A 110 -13.15 -23.44 6.96
N ILE A 111 -12.93 -22.47 6.09
CA ILE A 111 -13.33 -21.07 6.25
C ILE A 111 -14.49 -20.71 5.34
N TYR A 112 -14.44 -21.14 4.08
CA TYR A 112 -15.39 -20.77 3.05
C TYR A 112 -15.71 -21.96 2.13
N ASN A 113 -17.00 -22.31 2.02
CA ASN A 113 -17.45 -23.33 1.08
C ASN A 113 -17.57 -22.72 -0.32
N SER A 114 -16.70 -23.14 -1.23
CA SER A 114 -16.61 -22.60 -2.59
C SER A 114 -17.81 -22.98 -3.48
N GLU A 115 -18.44 -24.16 -3.24
CA GLU A 115 -19.60 -24.63 -4.00
C GLU A 115 -20.88 -23.89 -3.60
N LEU A 116 -21.12 -23.80 -2.28
CA LEU A 116 -22.31 -23.14 -1.72
C LEU A 116 -22.16 -21.61 -1.60
N LYS A 117 -20.95 -21.08 -1.81
CA LYS A 117 -20.58 -19.66 -1.63
C LYS A 117 -20.97 -19.12 -0.25
N THR A 118 -20.74 -19.92 0.79
CA THR A 118 -21.11 -19.59 2.16
C THR A 118 -19.90 -19.64 3.09
N TRP A 119 -19.87 -18.69 4.05
CA TRP A 119 -18.88 -18.70 5.11
C TRP A 119 -19.21 -19.79 6.13
N LEU A 120 -18.21 -20.59 6.51
CA LEU A 120 -18.31 -21.61 7.57
C LEU A 120 -17.92 -21.05 8.94
N ILE A 121 -17.35 -19.84 8.96
CA ILE A 121 -17.09 -19.01 10.14
C ILE A 121 -18.06 -17.82 10.14
N PRO A 122 -18.20 -17.06 11.24
CA PRO A 122 -18.93 -15.79 11.21
C PRO A 122 -18.42 -14.91 10.06
N LYS A 123 -19.34 -14.35 9.27
CA LYS A 123 -18.96 -13.53 8.10
C LYS A 123 -18.02 -12.41 8.53
N PRO A 124 -16.80 -12.31 7.95
CA PRO A 124 -15.83 -11.31 8.31
C PRO A 124 -16.36 -9.89 8.13
N SER A 125 -16.04 -9.03 9.08
CA SER A 125 -16.38 -7.61 9.06
C SER A 125 -15.43 -6.82 8.13
N ALA A 126 -15.79 -5.58 7.81
CA ALA A 126 -14.89 -4.68 7.10
C ALA A 126 -13.59 -4.40 7.89
N GLN A 127 -13.61 -4.49 9.23
CA GLN A 127 -12.41 -4.34 10.05
C GLN A 127 -11.45 -5.52 9.90
N ASP A 128 -11.99 -6.74 9.88
CA ASP A 128 -11.19 -7.95 9.63
C ASP A 128 -10.57 -7.90 8.23
N GLY A 129 -11.36 -7.49 7.24
CA GLY A 129 -10.89 -7.28 5.87
C GLY A 129 -9.78 -6.25 5.77
N HIS A 130 -9.92 -5.09 6.42
CA HIS A 130 -8.89 -4.06 6.46
C HIS A 130 -7.60 -4.56 7.11
N ALA A 131 -7.69 -5.25 8.24
CA ALA A 131 -6.52 -5.79 8.94
C ALA A 131 -5.72 -6.78 8.07
N LEU A 132 -6.37 -7.58 7.25
CA LEU A 132 -5.72 -8.49 6.30
C LEU A 132 -5.23 -7.76 5.04
N PHE A 133 -6.03 -6.81 4.53
CA PHE A 133 -5.63 -6.00 3.38
C PHE A 133 -4.33 -5.23 3.65
N MET A 134 -4.17 -4.66 4.84
CA MET A 134 -2.93 -3.96 5.24
C MET A 134 -1.71 -4.89 5.38
N LYS A 135 -1.88 -6.20 5.46
CA LYS A 135 -0.75 -7.15 5.42
C LYS A 135 -0.23 -7.40 4.02
N ILE A 136 -1.08 -7.24 3.02
CA ILE A 136 -0.75 -7.49 1.61
C ILE A 136 -0.53 -6.21 0.81
N PHE A 137 -1.14 -5.09 1.22
CA PHE A 137 -1.01 -3.78 0.59
C PHE A 137 0.11 -2.97 1.24
N GLN A 138 0.93 -2.35 0.43
CA GLN A 138 1.98 -1.43 0.85
C GLN A 138 1.89 -0.16 0.00
N ALA A 139 1.96 0.99 0.65
CA ALA A 139 2.05 2.30 0.00
C ALA A 139 3.14 3.10 0.72
N GLY A 140 4.07 3.66 -0.03
CA GLY A 140 5.20 4.43 0.49
C GLY A 140 5.64 5.51 -0.48
N LEU A 141 6.42 6.46 0.05
CA LEU A 141 7.12 7.47 -0.73
C LEU A 141 8.58 7.00 -0.89
N ASP A 142 9.05 6.88 -2.11
CA ASP A 142 10.49 6.75 -2.36
C ASP A 142 11.14 8.14 -2.18
N GLU A 143 11.95 8.26 -1.14
CA GLU A 143 12.60 9.53 -0.79
C GLU A 143 13.63 9.99 -1.83
N LEU A 144 14.15 9.07 -2.65
CA LEU A 144 15.14 9.39 -3.68
C LEU A 144 14.50 9.95 -4.93
N THR A 145 13.40 9.35 -5.36
CA THR A 145 12.70 9.74 -6.60
C THR A 145 11.56 10.72 -6.35
N GLY A 146 11.01 10.74 -5.13
CA GLY A 146 9.82 11.52 -4.78
C GLY A 146 8.53 10.94 -5.33
N PHE A 147 8.53 9.70 -5.84
CA PHE A 147 7.34 9.03 -6.35
C PHE A 147 6.66 8.21 -5.27
N ILE A 148 5.35 8.04 -5.40
CA ILE A 148 4.56 7.16 -4.55
C ILE A 148 4.63 5.75 -5.14
N GLU A 149 5.12 4.80 -4.37
CA GLU A 149 5.11 3.38 -4.73
C GLU A 149 3.99 2.67 -4.00
N ILE A 150 3.16 1.95 -4.74
CA ILE A 150 2.11 1.10 -4.17
C ILE A 150 2.26 -0.33 -4.68
N SER A 151 2.01 -1.30 -3.81
CA SER A 151 2.07 -2.72 -4.20
C SER A 151 1.09 -3.57 -3.40
N ILE A 152 0.66 -4.68 -4.02
CA ILE A 152 -0.14 -5.73 -3.38
C ILE A 152 0.55 -7.07 -3.63
N LYS A 153 0.76 -7.84 -2.54
CA LYS A 153 1.29 -9.21 -2.58
C LYS A 153 0.19 -10.19 -2.27
N HIS A 154 -0.09 -11.10 -3.21
CA HIS A 154 -1.15 -12.08 -3.05
C HIS A 154 -0.79 -13.41 -3.72
N GLN A 155 -1.46 -14.50 -3.32
CA GLN A 155 -1.24 -15.81 -3.96
C GLN A 155 -1.72 -15.82 -5.42
N SER A 156 -2.79 -15.08 -5.75
CA SER A 156 -3.23 -14.86 -7.14
C SER A 156 -2.67 -13.54 -7.68
N PRO A 157 -1.87 -13.56 -8.76
CA PRO A 157 -1.34 -12.35 -9.39
C PRO A 157 -2.45 -11.49 -10.02
N PHE A 158 -3.53 -12.12 -10.46
CA PHE A 158 -4.71 -11.41 -11.02
C PHE A 158 -5.49 -10.66 -9.94
N PHE A 159 -5.65 -11.25 -8.74
CA PHE A 159 -6.25 -10.55 -7.61
C PHE A 159 -5.36 -9.38 -7.16
N ALA A 160 -4.03 -9.57 -7.10
CA ALA A 160 -3.11 -8.51 -6.75
C ALA A 160 -3.23 -7.32 -7.69
N LYS A 161 -3.17 -7.56 -9.02
CA LYS A 161 -3.34 -6.51 -10.02
C LYS A 161 -4.68 -5.82 -9.91
N LYS A 162 -5.78 -6.59 -9.92
CA LYS A 162 -7.14 -6.04 -9.89
C LYS A 162 -7.40 -5.20 -8.65
N SER A 163 -6.94 -5.66 -7.48
CA SER A 163 -7.09 -4.92 -6.24
C SER A 163 -6.28 -3.62 -6.26
N LEU A 164 -5.09 -3.63 -6.86
CA LEU A 164 -4.27 -2.44 -7.01
C LEU A 164 -4.90 -1.44 -7.98
N ASP A 165 -5.48 -1.91 -9.10
CA ASP A 165 -6.27 -1.08 -10.02
C ASP A 165 -7.45 -0.42 -9.28
N HIS A 166 -8.15 -1.16 -8.42
CA HIS A 166 -9.25 -0.62 -7.61
C HIS A 166 -8.75 0.46 -6.64
N VAL A 167 -7.59 0.27 -5.99
CA VAL A 167 -7.00 1.31 -5.11
C VAL A 167 -6.73 2.57 -5.91
N LEU A 168 -6.10 2.46 -7.08
CA LEU A 168 -5.74 3.59 -7.92
C LEU A 168 -6.98 4.37 -8.42
N GLN A 169 -7.98 3.65 -8.91
CA GLN A 169 -9.23 4.26 -9.36
C GLN A 169 -9.99 4.92 -8.20
N SER A 170 -10.08 4.23 -7.06
CA SER A 170 -10.83 4.71 -5.91
C SER A 170 -10.20 5.95 -5.27
N ILE A 171 -8.87 6.05 -5.20
CA ILE A 171 -8.23 7.23 -4.63
C ILE A 171 -8.46 8.46 -5.53
N ASN A 172 -8.35 8.30 -6.85
CA ASN A 172 -8.65 9.36 -7.80
C ASN A 172 -10.13 9.78 -7.73
N ALA A 173 -11.06 8.84 -7.69
CA ALA A 173 -12.49 9.10 -7.57
C ALA A 173 -12.84 9.83 -6.26
N LEU A 174 -12.24 9.43 -5.13
CA LEU A 174 -12.46 10.07 -3.83
C LEU A 174 -12.07 11.56 -3.85
N TYR A 175 -10.85 11.86 -4.31
CA TYR A 175 -10.38 13.24 -4.38
C TYR A 175 -11.16 14.08 -5.40
N LYS A 176 -11.55 13.49 -6.52
CA LYS A 176 -12.42 14.09 -7.53
C LYS A 176 -13.76 14.50 -6.92
N GLU A 177 -14.44 13.59 -6.24
CA GLU A 177 -15.73 13.84 -5.59
C GLU A 177 -15.62 14.91 -4.49
N GLU A 178 -14.60 14.84 -3.63
CA GLU A 178 -14.37 15.84 -2.58
C GLU A 178 -14.13 17.23 -3.17
N THR A 179 -13.35 17.32 -4.24
CA THR A 179 -13.07 18.60 -4.90
C THR A 179 -14.30 19.15 -5.59
N GLN A 180 -15.07 18.32 -6.28
CA GLN A 180 -16.33 18.73 -6.91
C GLN A 180 -17.32 19.28 -5.87
N LYS A 181 -17.51 18.59 -4.75
CA LYS A 181 -18.36 19.04 -3.65
C LYS A 181 -17.90 20.39 -3.08
N ARG A 182 -16.59 20.52 -2.83
CA ARG A 182 -16.00 21.74 -2.28
C ARG A 182 -16.14 22.92 -3.23
N SER A 183 -15.79 22.71 -4.51
CA SER A 183 -15.85 23.79 -5.52
C SER A 183 -17.28 24.22 -5.83
N SER A 184 -18.23 23.28 -5.90
CA SER A 184 -19.64 23.57 -6.09
C SER A 184 -20.22 24.38 -4.92
N ALA A 185 -19.92 24.00 -3.68
CA ALA A 185 -20.34 24.77 -2.50
C ALA A 185 -19.72 26.17 -2.48
N SER A 186 -18.43 26.28 -2.86
CA SER A 186 -17.76 27.59 -2.99
C SER A 186 -18.41 28.46 -4.05
N LEU A 187 -18.77 27.92 -5.21
CA LEU A 187 -19.44 28.64 -6.28
C LEU A 187 -20.82 29.17 -5.85
N LEU A 188 -21.61 28.38 -5.14
CA LEU A 188 -22.89 28.82 -4.60
C LEU A 188 -22.73 30.03 -3.67
N PHE A 189 -21.78 29.93 -2.72
CA PHE A 189 -21.46 31.00 -1.80
C PHE A 189 -20.95 32.26 -2.51
N LEU A 190 -20.03 32.13 -3.47
CA LEU A 190 -19.46 33.26 -4.19
C LEU A 190 -20.53 33.98 -5.06
N ASN A 191 -21.43 33.24 -5.72
CA ASN A 191 -22.51 33.78 -6.50
C ASN A 191 -23.52 34.56 -5.63
N GLU A 192 -23.84 34.07 -4.44
CA GLU A 192 -24.67 34.82 -3.48
C GLU A 192 -23.99 36.09 -3.02
N ARG A 193 -22.69 36.08 -2.76
CA ARG A 193 -21.92 37.25 -2.31
C ARG A 193 -21.80 38.32 -3.39
N ILE A 194 -21.53 37.95 -4.64
CA ILE A 194 -21.40 38.91 -5.74
C ILE A 194 -22.71 39.61 -6.00
N ALA A 195 -23.86 38.94 -5.86
CA ALA A 195 -25.19 39.54 -6.01
C ALA A 195 -25.53 40.60 -4.93
N ARG A 196 -24.97 40.44 -3.72
CA ARG A 196 -25.20 41.35 -2.58
C ARG A 196 -24.15 42.45 -2.44
N THR A 197 -23.11 42.45 -3.27
CA THR A 197 -21.99 43.40 -3.18
C THR A 197 -22.20 44.57 -4.11
N ASN A 198 -22.01 45.80 -3.62
CA ASN A 198 -22.12 47.03 -4.41
C ASN A 198 -20.77 47.58 -4.88
N SER A 199 -19.65 47.20 -4.24
CA SER A 199 -18.32 47.64 -4.62
C SER A 199 -17.82 46.93 -5.88
N SER A 200 -17.39 47.67 -6.88
CA SER A 200 -16.83 47.14 -8.13
C SER A 200 -15.55 46.35 -7.91
N GLU A 201 -14.69 46.78 -6.99
CA GLU A 201 -13.42 46.11 -6.67
C GLU A 201 -13.66 44.74 -6.06
N ILE A 202 -14.64 44.66 -5.14
CA ILE A 202 -15.00 43.37 -4.52
C ILE A 202 -15.67 42.45 -5.55
N LYS A 203 -16.52 42.99 -6.44
CA LYS A 203 -17.13 42.22 -7.54
C LYS A 203 -16.07 41.59 -8.44
N ASN A 204 -15.04 42.35 -8.82
CA ASN A 204 -13.94 41.83 -9.65
C ASN A 204 -13.17 40.73 -8.95
N SER A 205 -12.89 40.89 -7.66
CA SER A 205 -12.22 39.85 -6.87
C SER A 205 -13.05 38.57 -6.74
N LEU A 206 -14.37 38.72 -6.51
CA LEU A 206 -15.30 37.59 -6.45
C LEU A 206 -15.42 36.89 -7.82
N ALA A 207 -15.48 37.61 -8.92
CA ALA A 207 -15.53 37.10 -10.27
C ALA A 207 -14.26 36.24 -10.59
N TYR A 208 -13.08 36.74 -10.19
CA TYR A 208 -11.85 35.99 -10.31
C TYR A 208 -11.88 34.64 -9.53
N LEU A 209 -12.41 34.66 -8.29
CA LEU A 209 -12.56 33.43 -7.49
C LEU A 209 -13.56 32.46 -8.12
N ILE A 210 -14.68 32.98 -8.67
CA ILE A 210 -15.65 32.16 -9.41
C ILE A 210 -14.99 31.50 -10.62
N GLN A 211 -14.23 32.27 -11.40
CA GLN A 211 -13.49 31.73 -12.54
C GLN A 211 -12.54 30.63 -12.11
N LYS A 212 -11.78 30.81 -11.03
CA LYS A 212 -10.85 29.81 -10.50
C LYS A 212 -11.58 28.53 -10.06
N GLN A 213 -12.70 28.64 -9.34
CA GLN A 213 -13.48 27.48 -8.91
C GLN A 213 -14.12 26.74 -10.09
N THR A 214 -14.59 27.49 -11.11
CA THR A 214 -15.13 26.89 -12.34
C THR A 214 -14.04 26.12 -13.11
N GLN A 215 -12.85 26.70 -13.22
CA GLN A 215 -11.71 26.01 -13.83
C GLN A 215 -11.35 24.73 -13.07
N THR A 216 -11.34 24.75 -11.74
CA THR A 216 -11.11 23.57 -10.91
C THR A 216 -12.16 22.48 -11.19
N LEU A 217 -13.45 22.84 -11.28
CA LEU A 217 -14.50 21.88 -11.64
C LEU A 217 -14.29 21.27 -13.03
N MET A 218 -13.97 22.08 -14.03
CA MET A 218 -13.68 21.56 -15.38
C MET A 218 -12.54 20.57 -15.38
N MET A 219 -11.45 20.84 -14.66
CA MET A 219 -10.32 19.94 -14.53
C MET A 219 -10.69 18.62 -13.83
N THR A 220 -11.61 18.64 -12.87
CA THR A 220 -12.09 17.41 -12.22
C THR A 220 -12.97 16.56 -13.13
N GLU A 221 -13.67 17.14 -14.08
CA GLU A 221 -14.51 16.39 -15.02
C GLU A 221 -13.69 15.72 -16.11
N GLU A 222 -12.67 16.41 -16.62
CA GLU A 222 -11.87 15.97 -17.76
C GLU A 222 -10.86 14.86 -17.41
N ASN A 223 -10.29 14.88 -16.19
CA ASN A 223 -9.21 13.97 -15.83
C ASN A 223 -9.69 12.77 -15.02
N GLU A 224 -9.49 11.55 -15.54
CA GLU A 224 -9.68 10.31 -14.78
C GLU A 224 -8.63 10.16 -13.66
N ASN A 225 -7.38 10.52 -13.95
CA ASN A 225 -6.26 10.51 -13.00
C ASN A 225 -6.12 11.88 -12.33
N TYR A 226 -7.10 12.23 -11.48
CA TYR A 226 -7.23 13.58 -10.94
C TYR A 226 -6.14 13.96 -9.93
N ILE A 227 -5.83 13.07 -8.97
CA ILE A 227 -4.87 13.35 -7.89
C ILE A 227 -3.53 12.68 -8.11
N VAL A 228 -3.51 11.44 -8.62
CA VAL A 228 -2.30 10.68 -8.93
C VAL A 228 -2.38 10.10 -10.34
N THR A 229 -1.27 10.22 -11.07
CA THR A 229 -1.10 9.66 -12.40
C THR A 229 -0.09 8.52 -12.33
N PRO A 230 -0.41 7.32 -12.84
CA PRO A 230 0.54 6.23 -12.86
C PRO A 230 1.64 6.49 -13.91
N ILE A 231 2.90 6.43 -13.46
CA ILE A 231 4.09 6.34 -14.32
C ILE A 231 4.22 4.89 -14.78
N GLU A 232 4.02 3.95 -13.86
CA GLU A 232 3.94 2.53 -14.10
C GLU A 232 2.60 2.00 -13.61
N THR A 233 1.84 1.36 -14.52
CA THR A 233 0.51 0.81 -14.20
C THR A 233 0.63 -0.58 -13.57
N PRO A 234 -0.33 -0.99 -12.73
CA PRO A 234 -0.37 -2.34 -12.18
C PRO A 234 -0.29 -3.42 -13.26
N PHE A 235 0.54 -4.41 -13.06
CA PHE A 235 0.71 -5.53 -13.99
C PHE A 235 0.53 -6.89 -13.30
N VAL A 236 0.22 -7.91 -14.09
CA VAL A 236 0.14 -9.29 -13.62
C VAL A 236 1.55 -9.86 -13.58
N SER A 237 2.06 -10.18 -12.39
CA SER A 237 3.39 -10.75 -12.24
C SER A 237 3.42 -12.20 -12.75
N GLU A 238 4.34 -12.52 -13.66
CA GLU A 238 4.57 -13.88 -14.13
C GLU A 238 5.42 -14.71 -13.15
N LYS A 239 6.26 -14.05 -12.36
CA LYS A 239 7.18 -14.67 -11.43
C LYS A 239 6.73 -14.41 -9.99
N LYS A 240 6.89 -15.43 -9.15
CA LYS A 240 6.67 -15.26 -7.71
C LYS A 240 7.69 -14.28 -7.12
N SER A 241 7.22 -13.40 -6.24
CA SER A 241 8.05 -12.46 -5.51
C SER A 241 8.57 -13.04 -4.19
N GLU A 242 7.75 -13.87 -3.51
CA GLU A 242 8.06 -14.49 -2.23
C GLU A 242 7.56 -15.93 -2.16
N PRO A 243 8.13 -16.77 -1.29
CA PRO A 243 9.36 -16.56 -0.51
C PRO A 243 10.63 -16.78 -1.34
N ASN A 244 11.71 -16.09 -0.97
CA ASN A 244 13.04 -16.44 -1.48
C ASN A 244 13.57 -17.67 -0.72
N ARG A 245 13.22 -18.87 -1.23
CA ARG A 245 13.53 -20.15 -0.57
C ARG A 245 15.03 -20.35 -0.35
N VAL A 246 15.85 -19.88 -1.30
CA VAL A 246 17.31 -19.98 -1.19
C VAL A 246 17.82 -19.16 -0.01
N LEU A 247 17.32 -17.94 0.15
CA LEU A 247 17.70 -17.06 1.25
C LEU A 247 17.32 -17.64 2.62
N ILE A 248 16.12 -18.23 2.73
CA ILE A 248 15.66 -18.90 3.96
C ILE A 248 16.61 -20.02 4.36
N VAL A 249 16.99 -20.88 3.42
CA VAL A 249 17.90 -21.99 3.69
C VAL A 249 19.30 -21.50 4.08
N ILE A 250 19.84 -20.48 3.39
CA ILE A 250 21.16 -19.92 3.71
C ILE A 250 21.18 -19.33 5.13
N ILE A 251 20.21 -18.50 5.48
CA ILE A 251 20.14 -17.87 6.81
C ILE A 251 19.97 -18.93 7.90
N SER A 252 19.07 -19.91 7.71
CA SER A 252 18.86 -20.97 8.68
C SER A 252 20.09 -21.85 8.87
N THR A 253 20.84 -22.12 7.80
CA THR A 253 22.09 -22.90 7.88
C THR A 253 23.14 -22.12 8.68
N LEU A 254 23.27 -20.81 8.47
CA LEU A 254 24.20 -19.95 9.21
C LEU A 254 23.85 -19.90 10.70
N ILE A 255 22.57 -19.76 11.02
CA ILE A 255 22.08 -19.81 12.42
C ILE A 255 22.38 -21.17 13.05
N GLY A 256 22.12 -22.26 12.33
CA GLY A 256 22.41 -23.61 12.77
C GLY A 256 23.91 -23.85 13.03
N PHE A 257 24.77 -23.24 12.22
CA PHE A 257 26.23 -23.29 12.41
C PHE A 257 26.65 -22.56 13.70
N VAL A 258 26.21 -21.30 13.88
CA VAL A 258 26.52 -20.53 15.09
C VAL A 258 26.02 -21.21 16.35
N PHE A 259 24.80 -21.75 16.33
CA PHE A 259 24.23 -22.49 17.43
C PHE A 259 25.04 -23.78 17.72
N GLY A 260 25.47 -24.50 16.68
CA GLY A 260 26.28 -25.68 16.81
C GLY A 260 27.67 -25.43 17.43
N VAL A 261 28.30 -24.28 17.09
CA VAL A 261 29.54 -23.83 17.71
C VAL A 261 29.33 -23.54 19.19
N PHE A 262 28.25 -22.83 19.54
CA PHE A 262 27.94 -22.51 20.93
C PHE A 262 27.71 -23.77 21.78
N VAL A 263 26.89 -24.70 21.29
CA VAL A 263 26.64 -25.99 21.95
C VAL A 263 27.93 -26.83 22.04
N GLY A 264 28.75 -26.80 21.00
CA GLY A 264 30.06 -27.53 21.00
C GLY A 264 30.98 -27.01 22.10
N LEU A 265 31.11 -25.68 22.23
CA LEU A 265 31.94 -25.06 23.26
C LEU A 265 31.42 -25.35 24.68
N THR A 266 30.10 -25.28 24.89
CA THR A 266 29.51 -25.57 26.22
C THR A 266 29.73 -27.05 26.62
N VAL A 267 29.55 -27.96 25.71
CA VAL A 267 29.82 -29.40 25.96
C VAL A 267 31.30 -29.68 26.26
N GLU A 268 32.20 -29.04 25.51
CA GLU A 268 33.65 -29.16 25.73
C GLU A 268 34.04 -28.60 27.11
N PHE A 269 33.54 -27.44 27.46
CA PHE A 269 33.75 -26.80 28.77
C PHE A 269 33.26 -27.71 29.91
N TYR A 270 32.06 -28.26 29.81
CA TYR A 270 31.50 -29.14 30.81
C TYR A 270 32.29 -30.49 30.94
N ARG A 271 32.83 -31.02 29.84
CA ARG A 271 33.68 -32.20 29.83
C ARG A 271 35.04 -31.93 30.48
N SER A 272 35.63 -30.75 30.24
CA SER A 272 36.91 -30.39 30.86
C SER A 272 36.79 -30.20 32.36
N GLU A 273 35.72 -29.60 32.84
CA GLU A 273 35.44 -29.39 34.26
C GLU A 273 35.25 -30.76 35.00
N LYS A 274 34.52 -31.68 34.36
CA LYS A 274 34.31 -33.01 34.91
C LYS A 274 35.59 -33.86 34.93
N ALA A 275 36.51 -33.67 33.98
CA ALA A 275 37.81 -34.33 33.98
C ALA A 275 38.71 -33.82 35.11
N LEU A 276 38.67 -32.51 35.43
CA LEU A 276 39.40 -31.92 36.53
C LEU A 276 38.84 -32.29 37.91
N SER A 277 37.56 -32.57 38.04
CA SER A 277 36.91 -33.01 39.29
C SER A 277 37.14 -34.48 39.62
N ASN A 278 37.59 -35.33 38.64
CA ASN A 278 37.84 -36.74 38.81
C ASN A 278 39.34 -37.10 38.92
N SER A 279 40.23 -36.11 38.85
CA SER A 279 41.69 -36.22 39.13
C SER A 279 42.03 -35.69 40.52
#